data_420dff0a761311971fde222ad865af98
#
_entry.id   420dff0a761311971fde222ad865af98
#
_cell.length_a   1.000
_cell.length_b   1.000
_cell.length_c   1.000
_cell.angle_alpha   90.00
_cell.angle_beta   90.00
_cell.angle_gamma   90.00
#
_symmetry.space_group_name_H-M   'P 1'
#
loop_
_entity.id
_entity.type
_entity.pdbx_description
1 polymer ?
#
loop_
_entity_poly.entity_id
_entity_poly.type
_entity_poly.pdbx_seq_one_letter_code
_entity_poly.pdbx_strand_id
1 'polypeptide(L)'
;RRAWRAETRIRQHLQARQDGAPVQGYPSTNGLDALFGPVDPQAPQHSQRLACAMALRQLTCIITGGPGTGKTTTVMRLLALLQAAHGPSPLRVLLAAPTGKAAARLNASMAQAHAALPADWQTALPAEAQTLHKMLGWHGLATPLTGQRQLYADVVVVDEASMIDLEMMARLLQAVPTPARLVLLGDKDQLASVEAGAVMAQLCESPWLRNATATLTHSHRFGHDSAIGQWAQAVNTGDRARLQALWHQASTDSDPQAVGVSRWQAGANQHAMWGTAQV
;
A
#
# COMPACT_ATOMS: atom_id res chain seq x y z
N ARG A 1 20.94 9.49 18.28
CA ARG A 1 20.95 10.84 17.62
C ARG A 1 20.48 10.78 16.16
N ARG A 2 20.84 9.76 15.37
CA ARG A 2 20.48 9.65 13.95
C ARG A 2 18.97 9.38 13.77
N ALA A 3 18.44 8.36 14.45
CA ALA A 3 17.01 8.03 14.41
C ALA A 3 16.14 9.22 14.83
N TRP A 4 16.47 9.87 15.95
CA TRP A 4 15.73 11.05 16.42
C TRP A 4 15.68 12.18 15.39
N ARG A 5 16.77 12.42 14.63
CA ARG A 5 16.78 13.42 13.56
C ARG A 5 15.86 13.02 12.40
N ALA A 6 15.84 11.74 12.04
CA ALA A 6 14.96 11.22 10.99
C ALA A 6 13.49 11.33 11.41
N GLU A 7 13.12 10.94 12.62
CA GLU A 7 11.77 11.08 13.16
C GLU A 7 11.30 12.55 13.18
N THR A 8 12.17 13.46 13.64
CA THR A 8 11.86 14.90 13.67
C THR A 8 11.58 15.42 12.27
N ARG A 9 12.38 15.01 11.26
CA ARG A 9 12.17 15.42 9.86
C ARG A 9 10.88 14.86 9.30
N ILE A 10 10.61 13.56 9.52
CA ILE A 10 9.36 12.92 9.08
C ILE A 10 8.18 13.72 9.61
N ARG A 11 8.15 14.01 10.91
CA ARG A 11 7.09 14.77 11.53
C ARG A 11 6.94 16.17 10.90
N GLN A 12 8.04 16.91 10.75
CA GLN A 12 8.02 18.27 10.18
C GLN A 12 7.47 18.27 8.75
N HIS A 13 7.95 17.35 7.89
CA HIS A 13 7.47 17.26 6.51
C HIS A 13 6.01 16.85 6.42
N LEU A 14 5.58 15.88 7.21
CA LEU A 14 4.17 15.46 7.21
C LEU A 14 3.26 16.57 7.73
N GLN A 15 3.67 17.28 8.77
CA GLN A 15 2.91 18.41 9.31
C GLN A 15 2.77 19.54 8.28
N ALA A 16 3.87 19.95 7.66
CA ALA A 16 3.84 20.98 6.61
C ALA A 16 2.92 20.59 5.42
N ARG A 17 2.80 19.28 5.12
CA ARG A 17 1.91 18.78 4.06
C ARG A 17 0.44 18.72 4.49
N GLN A 18 0.15 18.60 5.77
CA GLN A 18 -1.22 18.68 6.30
C GLN A 18 -1.70 20.13 6.43
N ASP A 19 -0.81 21.04 6.83
CA ASP A 19 -1.10 22.46 6.97
C ASP A 19 -1.20 23.17 5.61
N GLY A 20 -0.75 22.50 4.55
CA GLY A 20 -0.87 22.98 3.16
C GLY A 20 -2.33 23.15 2.77
N ALA A 21 -2.61 24.19 1.95
CA ALA A 21 -3.95 24.48 1.49
C ALA A 21 -4.61 23.24 0.85
N PRO A 22 -5.90 22.97 1.11
CA PRO A 22 -6.60 21.88 0.46
C PRO A 22 -6.47 22.05 -1.06
N VAL A 23 -6.14 20.97 -1.73
CA VAL A 23 -5.94 20.98 -3.20
C VAL A 23 -7.25 21.44 -3.84
N GLN A 24 -7.22 22.62 -4.47
CA GLN A 24 -8.37 23.14 -5.21
C GLN A 24 -8.59 22.30 -6.47
N GLY A 25 -9.83 22.08 -6.85
CA GLY A 25 -10.18 21.36 -8.08
C GLY A 25 -10.41 19.86 -7.88
N TYR A 26 -11.32 19.49 -6.96
CA TYR A 26 -11.73 18.09 -6.80
C TYR A 26 -12.57 17.64 -7.99
N PRO A 27 -12.35 16.41 -8.52
CA PRO A 27 -13.38 15.77 -9.30
C PRO A 27 -14.64 15.73 -8.46
N SER A 28 -15.75 16.15 -9.06
CA SER A 28 -17.07 16.04 -8.46
C SER A 28 -17.29 14.60 -7.98
N THR A 29 -18.21 14.38 -7.07
CA THR A 29 -18.67 13.04 -6.65
C THR A 29 -19.00 12.15 -7.85
N ASN A 30 -19.34 12.74 -8.99
CA ASN A 30 -19.61 12.07 -10.27
C ASN A 30 -18.45 11.19 -10.76
N GLY A 31 -17.19 11.59 -10.57
CA GLY A 31 -16.05 10.76 -10.96
C GLY A 31 -15.91 9.50 -10.10
N LEU A 32 -16.17 9.61 -8.79
CA LEU A 32 -16.19 8.46 -7.90
C LEU A 32 -17.35 7.51 -8.24
N ASP A 33 -18.54 8.05 -8.54
CA ASP A 33 -19.69 7.25 -8.93
C ASP A 33 -19.47 6.54 -10.28
N ALA A 34 -18.78 7.18 -11.23
CA ALA A 34 -18.44 6.58 -12.51
C ALA A 34 -17.49 5.37 -12.37
N LEU A 35 -16.52 5.42 -11.43
CA LEU A 35 -15.53 4.35 -11.26
C LEU A 35 -15.92 3.28 -10.23
N PHE A 36 -16.79 3.59 -9.28
CA PHE A 36 -17.14 2.69 -8.17
C PHE A 36 -18.64 2.41 -8.08
N GLY A 37 -19.46 3.06 -8.92
CA GLY A 37 -20.91 3.07 -8.73
C GLY A 37 -21.37 3.99 -7.59
N PRO A 38 -22.67 4.05 -7.33
CA PRO A 38 -23.23 4.82 -6.24
C PRO A 38 -22.70 4.35 -4.88
N VAL A 39 -22.84 5.20 -3.85
CA VAL A 39 -22.37 4.84 -2.51
C VAL A 39 -23.18 3.67 -1.97
N ASP A 40 -22.51 2.54 -1.79
CA ASP A 40 -23.05 1.35 -1.14
C ASP A 40 -22.06 0.85 -0.09
N PRO A 41 -22.37 1.00 1.21
CA PRO A 41 -21.50 0.55 2.31
C PRO A 41 -21.22 -0.97 2.30
N GLN A 42 -22.08 -1.77 1.67
CA GLN A 42 -21.95 -3.22 1.59
C GLN A 42 -21.15 -3.67 0.34
N ALA A 43 -20.89 -2.75 -0.60
CA ALA A 43 -20.13 -3.11 -1.80
C ALA A 43 -18.69 -3.50 -1.48
N PRO A 44 -18.16 -4.56 -2.08
CA PRO A 44 -16.77 -5.00 -1.88
C PRO A 44 -15.73 -3.90 -2.12
N GLN A 45 -16.03 -2.96 -3.01
CA GLN A 45 -15.15 -1.83 -3.36
C GLN A 45 -15.39 -0.58 -2.51
N HIS A 46 -16.26 -0.62 -1.49
CA HIS A 46 -16.57 0.56 -0.68
C HIS A 46 -15.33 1.15 -0.01
N SER A 47 -14.47 0.32 0.59
CA SER A 47 -13.22 0.78 1.20
C SER A 47 -12.26 1.42 0.19
N GLN A 48 -12.21 0.90 -1.04
CA GLN A 48 -11.40 1.48 -2.14
C GLN A 48 -11.95 2.86 -2.56
N ARG A 49 -13.29 3.00 -2.66
CA ARG A 49 -13.95 4.27 -2.94
C ARG A 49 -13.64 5.32 -1.88
N LEU A 50 -13.72 4.95 -0.59
CA LEU A 50 -13.37 5.84 0.53
C LEU A 50 -11.90 6.24 0.48
N ALA A 51 -11.00 5.31 0.19
CA ALA A 51 -9.58 5.59 0.04
C ALA A 51 -9.31 6.62 -1.07
N CYS A 52 -9.97 6.48 -2.23
CA CYS A 52 -9.86 7.47 -3.31
C CYS A 52 -10.43 8.83 -2.90
N ALA A 53 -11.62 8.86 -2.28
CA ALA A 53 -12.25 10.10 -1.81
C ALA A 53 -11.38 10.85 -0.80
N MET A 54 -10.72 10.14 0.10
CA MET A 54 -9.76 10.68 1.05
C MET A 54 -8.51 11.21 0.33
N ALA A 55 -7.91 10.39 -0.53
CA ALA A 55 -6.69 10.71 -1.25
C ALA A 55 -6.82 11.92 -2.17
N LEU A 56 -8.01 12.18 -2.70
CA LEU A 56 -8.29 13.39 -3.46
C LEU A 56 -8.20 14.66 -2.61
N ARG A 57 -8.39 14.59 -1.31
CA ARG A 57 -8.41 15.75 -0.38
C ARG A 57 -7.08 15.98 0.34
N GLN A 58 -6.18 15.00 0.32
CA GLN A 58 -4.95 15.01 1.11
C GLN A 58 -3.72 15.07 0.21
N LEU A 59 -2.69 15.84 0.61
CA LEU A 59 -1.38 15.81 -0.06
C LEU A 59 -0.55 14.58 0.32
N THR A 60 -0.83 13.99 1.47
CA THR A 60 -0.25 12.71 1.87
C THR A 60 -1.38 11.73 2.16
N CYS A 61 -1.30 10.55 1.59
CA CYS A 61 -2.28 9.50 1.74
C CYS A 61 -1.60 8.16 2.00
N ILE A 62 -2.06 7.45 3.02
CA ILE A 62 -1.62 6.10 3.34
C ILE A 62 -2.79 5.16 3.04
N ILE A 63 -2.57 4.18 2.15
CA ILE A 63 -3.54 3.15 1.84
C ILE A 63 -2.96 1.83 2.33
N THR A 64 -3.50 1.32 3.42
CA THR A 64 -3.08 0.06 4.03
C THR A 64 -4.10 -1.04 3.78
N GLY A 65 -3.64 -2.28 3.76
CA GLY A 65 -4.49 -3.45 3.61
C GLY A 65 -3.68 -4.69 3.29
N GLY A 66 -4.21 -5.85 3.64
CA GLY A 66 -3.58 -7.13 3.41
C GLY A 66 -3.37 -7.47 1.93
N PRO A 67 -2.78 -8.63 1.65
CA PRO A 67 -2.60 -9.12 0.29
C PRO A 67 -3.95 -9.29 -0.43
N GLY A 68 -4.02 -8.87 -1.69
CA GLY A 68 -5.23 -9.04 -2.51
C GLY A 68 -6.38 -8.07 -2.21
N THR A 69 -6.19 -7.04 -1.39
CA THR A 69 -7.23 -6.03 -1.10
C THR A 69 -7.43 -5.00 -2.21
N GLY A 70 -6.66 -5.09 -3.29
CA GLY A 70 -6.80 -4.19 -4.44
C GLY A 70 -6.11 -2.84 -4.28
N LYS A 71 -5.03 -2.75 -3.51
CA LYS A 71 -4.24 -1.51 -3.33
C LYS A 71 -3.85 -0.88 -4.68
N THR A 72 -3.27 -1.66 -5.59
CA THR A 72 -2.84 -1.19 -6.92
C THR A 72 -4.02 -0.74 -7.78
N THR A 73 -5.14 -1.48 -7.76
CA THR A 73 -6.37 -1.12 -8.45
C THR A 73 -6.93 0.21 -7.92
N THR A 74 -6.91 0.40 -6.60
CA THR A 74 -7.33 1.64 -5.94
C THR A 74 -6.49 2.83 -6.41
N VAL A 75 -5.16 2.66 -6.47
CA VAL A 75 -4.26 3.71 -6.94
C VAL A 75 -4.46 4.02 -8.41
N MET A 76 -4.67 3.01 -9.25
CA MET A 76 -4.93 3.27 -10.68
C MET A 76 -6.20 4.09 -10.88
N ARG A 77 -7.28 3.76 -10.16
CA ARG A 77 -8.51 4.56 -10.16
C ARG A 77 -8.29 5.97 -9.60
N LEU A 78 -7.49 6.10 -8.56
CA LEU A 78 -7.11 7.42 -8.01
C LEU A 78 -6.35 8.25 -9.04
N LEU A 79 -5.38 7.68 -9.74
CA LEU A 79 -4.62 8.38 -10.78
C LEU A 79 -5.51 8.83 -11.94
N ALA A 80 -6.48 8.00 -12.36
CA ALA A 80 -7.47 8.38 -13.36
C ALA A 80 -8.33 9.56 -12.90
N LEU A 81 -8.80 9.55 -11.64
CA LEU A 81 -9.55 10.67 -11.04
C LEU A 81 -8.70 11.95 -10.96
N LEU A 82 -7.43 11.84 -10.56
CA LEU A 82 -6.52 12.96 -10.48
C LEU A 82 -6.22 13.54 -11.87
N GLN A 83 -6.04 12.69 -12.89
CA GLN A 83 -5.85 13.13 -14.26
C GLN A 83 -7.08 13.87 -14.80
N ALA A 84 -8.28 13.35 -14.54
CA ALA A 84 -9.51 14.00 -14.93
C ALA A 84 -9.68 15.39 -14.30
N ALA A 85 -9.23 15.55 -13.05
CA ALA A 85 -9.23 16.83 -12.36
C ALA A 85 -8.13 17.79 -12.84
N HIS A 86 -6.99 17.23 -13.26
CA HIS A 86 -5.86 18.02 -13.74
C HIS A 86 -6.10 18.62 -15.13
N GLY A 87 -6.98 18.02 -15.90
CA GLY A 87 -7.32 18.45 -17.26
C GLY A 87 -6.49 17.75 -18.33
N PRO A 88 -6.31 18.38 -19.53
CA PRO A 88 -5.73 17.71 -20.70
C PRO A 88 -4.22 17.45 -20.61
N SER A 89 -3.52 18.19 -19.77
CA SER A 89 -2.07 17.98 -19.57
C SER A 89 -1.81 16.71 -18.78
N PRO A 90 -0.86 15.85 -19.19
CA PRO A 90 -0.58 14.62 -18.46
C PRO A 90 0.05 14.92 -17.08
N LEU A 91 -0.44 14.22 -16.05
CA LEU A 91 0.16 14.23 -14.72
C LEU A 91 1.55 13.58 -14.75
N ARG A 92 2.50 14.21 -14.07
CA ARG A 92 3.83 13.64 -13.85
C ARG A 92 3.77 12.71 -12.64
N VAL A 93 3.56 11.42 -12.91
CA VAL A 93 3.45 10.39 -11.89
C VAL A 93 4.77 9.63 -11.78
N LEU A 94 5.33 9.56 -10.58
CA LEU A 94 6.47 8.70 -10.27
C LEU A 94 6.01 7.51 -9.45
N LEU A 95 6.39 6.30 -9.88
CA LEU A 95 6.13 5.06 -9.18
C LEU A 95 7.42 4.50 -8.60
N ALA A 96 7.39 4.07 -7.36
CA ALA A 96 8.56 3.47 -6.71
C ALA A 96 8.18 2.31 -5.78
N ALA A 97 9.18 1.47 -5.51
CA ALA A 97 9.11 0.42 -4.49
C ALA A 97 10.47 0.24 -3.82
N PRO A 98 10.56 -0.36 -2.62
CA PRO A 98 11.82 -0.56 -1.92
C PRO A 98 12.82 -1.44 -2.68
N THR A 99 12.34 -2.45 -3.42
CA THR A 99 13.18 -3.43 -4.12
C THR A 99 12.88 -3.49 -5.62
N GLY A 100 13.84 -3.95 -6.42
CA GLY A 100 13.64 -4.14 -7.87
C GLY A 100 12.54 -5.15 -8.20
N LYS A 101 12.42 -6.23 -7.42
CA LYS A 101 11.34 -7.23 -7.59
C LYS A 101 9.98 -6.60 -7.31
N ALA A 102 9.85 -5.78 -6.27
CA ALA A 102 8.60 -5.08 -5.97
C ALA A 102 8.26 -4.04 -7.05
N ALA A 103 9.24 -3.30 -7.58
CA ALA A 103 9.04 -2.36 -8.68
C ALA A 103 8.54 -3.07 -9.96
N ALA A 104 9.14 -4.19 -10.33
CA ALA A 104 8.70 -4.99 -11.48
C ALA A 104 7.26 -5.52 -11.30
N ARG A 105 6.92 -5.98 -10.09
CA ARG A 105 5.57 -6.43 -9.73
C ARG A 105 4.56 -5.29 -9.78
N LEU A 106 4.95 -4.10 -9.32
CA LEU A 106 4.11 -2.90 -9.39
C LEU A 106 3.79 -2.57 -10.85
N ASN A 107 4.76 -2.60 -11.76
CA ASN A 107 4.55 -2.35 -13.19
C ASN A 107 3.51 -3.30 -13.79
N ALA A 108 3.66 -4.60 -13.57
CA ALA A 108 2.72 -5.60 -14.05
C ALA A 108 1.30 -5.38 -13.49
N SER A 109 1.19 -5.10 -12.19
CA SER A 109 -0.07 -4.85 -11.52
C SER A 109 -0.74 -3.55 -11.98
N MET A 110 0.04 -2.50 -12.25
CA MET A 110 -0.47 -1.23 -12.78
C MET A 110 -0.99 -1.39 -14.21
N ALA A 111 -0.27 -2.12 -15.07
CA ALA A 111 -0.73 -2.41 -16.43
C ALA A 111 -2.05 -3.19 -16.42
N GLN A 112 -2.18 -4.21 -15.58
CA GLN A 112 -3.40 -4.97 -15.41
C GLN A 112 -4.56 -4.11 -14.89
N ALA A 113 -4.31 -3.29 -13.87
CA ALA A 113 -5.31 -2.41 -13.29
C ALA A 113 -5.77 -1.33 -14.28
N HIS A 114 -4.86 -0.81 -15.12
CA HIS A 114 -5.18 0.13 -16.18
C HIS A 114 -6.08 -0.49 -17.25
N ALA A 115 -5.77 -1.70 -17.72
CA ALA A 115 -6.58 -2.41 -18.70
C ALA A 115 -8.00 -2.73 -18.17
N ALA A 116 -8.18 -2.82 -16.86
CA ALA A 116 -9.46 -3.04 -16.22
C ALA A 116 -10.30 -1.76 -16.00
N LEU A 117 -9.75 -0.57 -16.30
CA LEU A 117 -10.52 0.68 -16.25
C LEU A 117 -11.50 0.76 -17.42
N PRO A 118 -12.66 1.44 -17.25
CA PRO A 118 -13.51 1.83 -18.39
C PRO A 118 -12.70 2.64 -19.41
N ALA A 119 -12.98 2.47 -20.70
CA ALA A 119 -12.20 3.07 -21.80
C ALA A 119 -12.02 4.60 -21.64
N ASP A 120 -13.05 5.30 -21.24
CA ASP A 120 -13.04 6.75 -21.03
C ASP A 120 -12.12 7.20 -19.87
N TRP A 121 -11.70 6.26 -19.01
CA TRP A 121 -10.83 6.49 -17.86
C TRP A 121 -9.41 5.97 -18.07
N GLN A 122 -9.12 5.32 -19.20
CA GLN A 122 -7.78 4.85 -19.53
C GLN A 122 -6.91 6.03 -19.98
N THR A 123 -6.27 6.64 -18.99
CA THR A 123 -5.27 7.70 -19.23
C THR A 123 -3.92 7.08 -19.62
N ALA A 124 -2.95 7.92 -19.99
CA ALA A 124 -1.60 7.44 -20.23
C ALA A 124 -1.06 6.73 -18.98
N LEU A 125 -0.46 5.55 -19.16
CA LEU A 125 0.21 4.84 -18.08
C LEU A 125 1.36 5.71 -17.53
N PRO A 126 1.55 5.71 -16.20
CA PRO A 126 2.72 6.33 -15.61
C PRO A 126 4.03 5.72 -16.15
N ALA A 127 5.12 6.44 -16.02
CA ALA A 127 6.45 5.89 -16.30
C ALA A 127 6.69 4.64 -15.43
N GLU A 128 7.58 3.75 -15.90
CA GLU A 128 7.91 2.53 -15.17
C GLU A 128 8.36 2.79 -13.73
N ALA A 129 7.88 1.97 -12.84
CA ALA A 129 8.28 2.00 -11.44
C ALA A 129 9.77 1.67 -11.30
N GLN A 130 10.41 2.35 -10.39
CA GLN A 130 11.82 2.16 -10.08
C GLN A 130 12.03 1.91 -8.59
N THR A 131 13.25 1.54 -8.19
CA THR A 131 13.54 1.43 -6.76
C THR A 131 13.59 2.82 -6.12
N LEU A 132 13.20 2.91 -4.83
CA LEU A 132 13.33 4.15 -4.06
C LEU A 132 14.76 4.70 -4.08
N HIS A 133 15.76 3.83 -3.95
CA HIS A 133 17.17 4.21 -4.04
C HIS A 133 17.49 4.93 -5.36
N LYS A 134 17.04 4.36 -6.48
CA LYS A 134 17.24 4.96 -7.81
C LYS A 134 16.50 6.29 -7.94
N MET A 135 15.23 6.33 -7.52
CA MET A 135 14.40 7.53 -7.59
C MET A 135 15.00 8.69 -6.79
N LEU A 136 15.54 8.40 -5.61
CA LEU A 136 16.12 9.39 -4.70
C LEU A 136 17.60 9.69 -5.00
N GLY A 137 18.22 9.01 -5.96
CA GLY A 137 19.65 9.13 -6.22
C GLY A 137 20.52 8.73 -5.02
N TRP A 138 20.03 7.79 -4.20
CA TRP A 138 20.71 7.39 -2.98
C TRP A 138 21.62 6.18 -3.20
N HIS A 139 22.91 6.42 -3.00
CA HIS A 139 23.95 5.40 -3.16
C HIS A 139 24.53 4.93 -1.83
N GLY A 140 23.75 4.96 -0.76
CA GLY A 140 24.12 4.48 0.57
C GLY A 140 24.37 5.61 1.60
N LEU A 141 24.92 5.19 2.75
CA LEU A 141 25.06 6.05 3.95
C LEU A 141 25.95 7.29 3.75
N ALA A 142 26.80 7.29 2.73
CA ALA A 142 27.70 8.41 2.40
C ALA A 142 26.98 9.59 1.73
N THR A 143 25.74 9.41 1.24
CA THR A 143 24.98 10.48 0.58
C THR A 143 24.39 11.41 1.63
N PRO A 144 24.80 12.69 1.73
CA PRO A 144 24.24 13.61 2.71
C PRO A 144 22.73 13.82 2.53
N LEU A 145 22.02 14.03 3.63
CA LEU A 145 20.59 14.44 3.60
C LEU A 145 20.42 15.90 3.16
N THR A 146 21.48 16.69 3.24
CA THR A 146 21.48 18.10 2.83
C THR A 146 21.77 18.22 1.34
N GLY A 147 20.98 19.02 0.63
CA GLY A 147 21.14 19.22 -0.82
C GLY A 147 20.47 18.20 -1.71
N GLN A 148 19.60 17.33 -1.18
CA GLN A 148 18.85 16.39 -1.97
C GLN A 148 17.92 17.14 -2.95
N ARG A 149 18.01 16.77 -4.24
CA ARG A 149 17.16 17.37 -5.28
C ARG A 149 15.72 16.99 -5.08
N GLN A 150 14.81 17.96 -5.15
CA GLN A 150 13.39 17.71 -5.16
C GLN A 150 12.99 16.93 -6.42
N LEU A 151 12.06 16.01 -6.27
CA LEU A 151 11.49 15.25 -7.37
C LEU A 151 10.63 16.16 -8.25
N TYR A 152 10.71 15.96 -9.56
CA TYR A 152 9.84 16.66 -10.50
C TYR A 152 8.59 15.79 -10.75
N ALA A 153 7.59 15.94 -9.90
CA ALA A 153 6.38 15.13 -9.91
C ALA A 153 5.17 15.90 -9.39
N ASP A 154 4.01 15.55 -9.89
CA ASP A 154 2.70 15.97 -9.37
C ASP A 154 2.14 14.92 -8.40
N VAL A 155 2.45 13.64 -8.64
CA VAL A 155 2.08 12.51 -7.80
C VAL A 155 3.27 11.57 -7.64
N VAL A 156 3.55 11.14 -6.42
CA VAL A 156 4.52 10.09 -6.10
C VAL A 156 3.77 8.95 -5.41
N VAL A 157 3.87 7.76 -5.98
CA VAL A 157 3.30 6.54 -5.42
C VAL A 157 4.42 5.62 -5.00
N VAL A 158 4.36 5.13 -3.77
CA VAL A 158 5.33 4.18 -3.22
C VAL A 158 4.59 2.94 -2.76
N ASP A 159 4.88 1.81 -3.40
CA ASP A 159 4.34 0.50 -3.00
C ASP A 159 5.27 -0.22 -2.03
N GLU A 160 4.74 -1.20 -1.30
CA GLU A 160 5.44 -1.95 -0.24
C GLU A 160 6.10 -1.02 0.80
N ALA A 161 5.42 0.09 1.17
CA ALA A 161 5.95 1.09 2.10
C ALA A 161 6.19 0.54 3.52
N SER A 162 5.62 -0.60 3.88
CA SER A 162 5.92 -1.33 5.13
C SER A 162 7.38 -1.77 5.24
N MET A 163 8.09 -1.91 4.10
CA MET A 163 9.51 -2.27 4.06
C MET A 163 10.45 -1.07 4.15
N ILE A 164 9.93 0.16 4.21
CA ILE A 164 10.76 1.38 4.24
C ILE A 164 11.23 1.64 5.66
N ASP A 165 12.54 1.79 5.83
CA ASP A 165 13.14 2.20 7.09
C ASP A 165 12.97 3.70 7.37
N LEU A 166 13.33 4.10 8.58
CA LEU A 166 13.18 5.48 9.06
C LEU A 166 14.00 6.50 8.25
N GLU A 167 15.20 6.14 7.84
CA GLU A 167 16.10 7.02 7.06
C GLU A 167 15.59 7.22 5.64
N MET A 168 15.15 6.14 5.00
CA MET A 168 14.57 6.17 3.65
C MET A 168 13.25 6.97 3.63
N MET A 169 12.39 6.81 4.64
CA MET A 169 11.16 7.59 4.77
C MET A 169 11.46 9.08 4.93
N ALA A 170 12.44 9.44 5.75
CA ALA A 170 12.84 10.84 5.92
C ALA A 170 13.37 11.45 4.60
N ARG A 171 14.15 10.69 3.83
CA ARG A 171 14.65 11.10 2.52
C ARG A 171 13.54 11.24 1.48
N LEU A 172 12.62 10.30 1.45
CA LEU A 172 11.45 10.35 0.57
C LEU A 172 10.64 11.63 0.81
N LEU A 173 10.26 11.89 2.07
CA LEU A 173 9.47 13.07 2.43
C LEU A 173 10.19 14.38 2.14
N GLN A 174 11.51 14.42 2.27
CA GLN A 174 12.32 15.58 1.92
C GLN A 174 12.39 15.81 0.39
N ALA A 175 12.40 14.74 -0.40
CA ALA A 175 12.52 14.83 -1.85
C ALA A 175 11.20 15.13 -2.55
N VAL A 176 10.05 14.74 -1.95
CA VAL A 176 8.72 15.00 -2.52
C VAL A 176 8.33 16.45 -2.31
N PRO A 177 8.09 17.25 -3.37
CA PRO A 177 7.67 18.65 -3.23
C PRO A 177 6.37 18.77 -2.43
N THR A 178 6.22 19.83 -1.65
CA THR A 178 5.00 20.06 -0.86
C THR A 178 3.70 20.05 -1.69
N PRO A 179 3.65 20.65 -2.89
CA PRO A 179 2.43 20.61 -3.71
C PRO A 179 2.19 19.24 -4.37
N ALA A 180 3.21 18.38 -4.49
CA ALA A 180 3.04 17.04 -5.06
C ALA A 180 2.31 16.11 -4.09
N ARG A 181 1.47 15.24 -4.60
CA ARG A 181 0.75 14.25 -3.80
C ARG A 181 1.63 13.04 -3.52
N LEU A 182 1.67 12.58 -2.29
CA LEU A 182 2.38 11.37 -1.87
C LEU A 182 1.36 10.29 -1.47
N VAL A 183 1.41 9.15 -2.12
CA VAL A 183 0.58 7.97 -1.82
C VAL A 183 1.49 6.84 -1.38
N LEU A 184 1.35 6.40 -0.13
CA LEU A 184 2.07 5.27 0.44
C LEU A 184 1.14 4.05 0.48
N LEU A 185 1.56 2.97 -0.16
CA LEU A 185 0.84 1.69 -0.17
C LEU A 185 1.62 0.66 0.63
N GLY A 186 0.93 -0.13 1.42
CA GLY A 186 1.56 -1.22 2.16
C GLY A 186 0.56 -1.96 3.03
N ASP A 187 1.10 -2.75 3.92
CA ASP A 187 0.33 -3.51 4.90
C ASP A 187 0.86 -3.18 6.29
N LYS A 188 0.06 -2.50 7.12
CA LYS A 188 0.45 -2.10 8.47
C LYS A 188 0.67 -3.30 9.41
N ASP A 189 0.04 -4.44 9.08
CA ASP A 189 0.09 -5.68 9.86
C ASP A 189 1.20 -6.63 9.38
N GLN A 190 1.90 -6.28 8.27
CA GLN A 190 3.07 -7.02 7.79
C GLN A 190 4.27 -6.80 8.72
N LEU A 191 5.14 -7.81 8.80
CA LEU A 191 6.39 -7.70 9.56
C LEU A 191 7.18 -6.46 9.09
N ALA A 192 7.61 -5.67 10.08
CA ALA A 192 8.41 -4.48 9.83
C ALA A 192 9.73 -4.81 9.11
N SER A 193 10.32 -3.81 8.48
CA SER A 193 11.67 -3.90 7.90
C SER A 193 12.68 -4.40 8.95
N VAL A 194 13.69 -5.13 8.49
CA VAL A 194 14.78 -5.66 9.35
C VAL A 194 15.57 -4.52 10.01
N GLU A 195 15.60 -3.34 9.40
CA GLU A 195 16.20 -2.13 9.96
C GLU A 195 15.21 -1.34 10.83
N ALA A 196 15.72 -0.42 11.64
CA ALA A 196 14.98 0.23 12.72
C ALA A 196 13.64 0.86 12.30
N GLY A 197 12.54 0.32 12.82
CA GLY A 197 11.25 0.98 12.95
C GLY A 197 10.17 0.46 12.00
N ALA A 198 9.03 0.10 12.59
CA ALA A 198 7.76 -0.11 11.88
C ALA A 198 7.14 1.25 11.48
N VAL A 199 7.85 2.03 10.63
CA VAL A 199 7.48 3.43 10.34
C VAL A 199 6.06 3.52 9.80
N MET A 200 5.69 2.66 8.86
CA MET A 200 4.35 2.69 8.27
C MET A 200 3.26 2.37 9.28
N ALA A 201 3.45 1.37 10.15
CA ALA A 201 2.50 1.03 11.20
C ALA A 201 2.29 2.21 12.16
N GLN A 202 3.38 2.83 12.63
CA GLN A 202 3.33 4.02 13.48
C GLN A 202 2.63 5.21 12.80
N LEU A 203 2.84 5.42 11.51
CA LEU A 203 2.13 6.45 10.75
C LEU A 203 0.63 6.15 10.66
N CYS A 204 0.25 4.89 10.42
CA CYS A 204 -1.15 4.47 10.38
C CYS A 204 -1.88 4.64 11.72
N GLU A 205 -1.16 4.47 12.84
CA GLU A 205 -1.71 4.60 14.19
C GLU A 205 -1.73 6.05 14.70
N SER A 206 -1.02 6.94 14.01
CA SER A 206 -0.93 8.35 14.41
C SER A 206 -2.27 9.06 14.34
N PRO A 207 -2.76 9.67 15.45
CA PRO A 207 -4.06 10.35 15.47
C PRO A 207 -4.17 11.50 14.46
N TRP A 208 -3.07 12.19 14.17
CA TRP A 208 -3.05 13.32 13.23
C TRP A 208 -2.99 12.88 11.76
N LEU A 209 -2.66 11.62 11.45
CA LEU A 209 -2.75 11.05 10.11
C LEU A 209 -4.03 10.24 9.87
N ARG A 210 -4.94 10.18 10.84
CA ARG A 210 -6.20 9.42 10.73
C ARG A 210 -7.00 9.80 9.48
N ASN A 211 -7.09 11.09 9.17
CA ASN A 211 -7.80 11.59 8.00
C ASN A 211 -7.02 11.41 6.69
N ALA A 212 -5.77 10.96 6.76
CA ALA A 212 -4.90 10.67 5.63
C ALA A 212 -4.62 9.17 5.46
N THR A 213 -5.23 8.33 6.30
CA THR A 213 -5.03 6.87 6.30
C THR A 213 -6.35 6.16 5.97
N ALA A 214 -6.32 5.31 4.95
CA ALA A 214 -7.43 4.44 4.58
C ALA A 214 -7.03 2.97 4.67
N THR A 215 -7.90 2.15 5.25
CA THR A 215 -7.71 0.70 5.34
C THR A 215 -8.63 -0.01 4.36
N LEU A 216 -8.05 -0.81 3.46
CA LEU A 216 -8.80 -1.67 2.56
C LEU A 216 -9.13 -2.97 3.29
N THR A 217 -10.41 -3.26 3.44
CA THR A 217 -10.88 -4.38 4.28
C THR A 217 -11.27 -5.62 3.49
N HIS A 218 -11.68 -5.46 2.22
CA HIS A 218 -12.12 -6.59 1.39
C HIS A 218 -10.95 -7.20 0.61
N SER A 219 -10.68 -8.50 0.83
CA SER A 219 -9.68 -9.24 0.06
C SER A 219 -10.34 -9.97 -1.11
N HIS A 220 -9.89 -9.69 -2.32
CA HIS A 220 -10.34 -10.38 -3.53
C HIS A 220 -9.62 -11.73 -3.75
N ARG A 221 -8.55 -11.98 -3.01
CA ARG A 221 -7.74 -13.21 -3.15
C ARG A 221 -8.19 -14.29 -2.18
N PHE A 222 -8.57 -13.91 -0.97
CA PHE A 222 -9.05 -14.81 0.07
C PHE A 222 -10.33 -14.22 0.64
N GLY A 223 -11.50 -14.76 0.28
CA GLY A 223 -12.77 -14.37 0.87
C GLY A 223 -12.74 -14.52 2.40
N HIS A 224 -13.48 -13.70 3.12
CA HIS A 224 -13.61 -13.82 4.58
C HIS A 224 -14.05 -15.21 5.02
N ASP A 225 -14.81 -15.92 4.17
CA ASP A 225 -15.32 -17.27 4.42
C ASP A 225 -14.32 -18.37 4.05
N SER A 226 -13.21 -18.03 3.38
CA SER A 226 -12.17 -19.02 3.10
C SER A 226 -11.42 -19.41 4.36
N ALA A 227 -10.97 -20.67 4.46
CA ALA A 227 -10.18 -21.14 5.59
C ALA A 227 -8.96 -20.23 5.86
N ILE A 228 -8.24 -19.84 4.81
CA ILE A 228 -7.07 -18.94 4.92
C ILE A 228 -7.49 -17.55 5.42
N GLY A 229 -8.62 -17.01 4.93
CA GLY A 229 -9.14 -15.71 5.37
C GLY A 229 -9.49 -15.71 6.87
N GLN A 230 -10.15 -16.74 7.36
CA GLN A 230 -10.49 -16.90 8.77
C GLN A 230 -9.24 -17.01 9.65
N TRP A 231 -8.23 -17.78 9.22
CA TRP A 231 -6.94 -17.85 9.93
C TRP A 231 -6.23 -16.52 9.97
N ALA A 232 -6.11 -15.84 8.84
CA ALA A 232 -5.47 -14.53 8.76
C ALA A 232 -6.16 -13.51 9.67
N GLN A 233 -7.49 -13.50 9.69
CA GLN A 233 -8.26 -12.60 10.55
C GLN A 233 -8.01 -12.91 12.03
N ALA A 234 -8.08 -14.18 12.43
CA ALA A 234 -7.86 -14.58 13.82
C ALA A 234 -6.43 -14.25 14.31
N VAL A 235 -5.42 -14.40 13.43
CA VAL A 235 -4.03 -14.00 13.72
C VAL A 235 -3.93 -12.49 13.90
N ASN A 236 -4.47 -11.71 12.97
CA ASN A 236 -4.36 -10.25 12.99
C ASN A 236 -5.10 -9.61 14.17
N THR A 237 -6.20 -10.22 14.62
CA THR A 237 -6.96 -9.75 15.79
C THR A 237 -6.42 -10.31 17.11
N GLY A 238 -5.48 -11.25 17.08
CA GLY A 238 -4.97 -11.93 18.28
C GLY A 238 -6.00 -12.83 18.96
N ASP A 239 -7.05 -13.26 18.23
CA ASP A 239 -8.12 -14.09 18.76
C ASP A 239 -7.65 -15.54 18.94
N ARG A 240 -7.10 -15.81 20.13
CA ARG A 240 -6.57 -17.13 20.51
C ARG A 240 -7.66 -18.21 20.51
N ALA A 241 -8.86 -17.88 20.95
CA ALA A 241 -9.97 -18.84 21.02
C ALA A 241 -10.37 -19.28 19.60
N ARG A 242 -10.47 -18.31 18.67
CA ARG A 242 -10.76 -18.59 17.26
C ARG A 242 -9.63 -19.39 16.61
N LEU A 243 -8.36 -19.06 16.87
CA LEU A 243 -7.22 -19.82 16.35
C LEU A 243 -7.23 -21.26 16.83
N GLN A 244 -7.53 -21.51 18.12
CA GLN A 244 -7.68 -22.87 18.64
C GLN A 244 -8.83 -23.62 17.97
N ALA A 245 -9.99 -23.00 17.79
CA ALA A 245 -11.13 -23.60 17.12
C ALA A 245 -10.79 -23.98 15.68
N LEU A 246 -10.17 -23.05 14.91
CA LEU A 246 -9.72 -23.31 13.55
C LEU A 246 -8.65 -24.40 13.49
N TRP A 247 -7.76 -24.48 14.47
CA TRP A 247 -6.76 -25.55 14.59
C TRP A 247 -7.40 -26.92 14.78
N HIS A 248 -8.45 -27.00 15.58
CA HIS A 248 -9.18 -28.25 15.81
C HIS A 248 -10.07 -28.65 14.61
N GLN A 249 -10.53 -27.68 13.83
CA GLN A 249 -11.31 -27.92 12.62
C GLN A 249 -10.45 -28.31 11.42
N ALA A 250 -9.15 -27.95 11.43
CA ALA A 250 -8.25 -28.30 10.34
C ALA A 250 -8.09 -29.81 10.27
N SER A 251 -8.37 -30.39 9.10
CA SER A 251 -8.25 -31.84 8.87
C SER A 251 -6.82 -32.31 9.07
N THR A 252 -6.68 -33.51 9.60
CA THR A 252 -5.38 -34.20 9.75
C THR A 252 -5.00 -34.97 8.48
N ASP A 253 -5.89 -35.00 7.48
CA ASP A 253 -5.69 -35.76 6.26
C ASP A 253 -4.86 -34.96 5.24
N SER A 254 -3.82 -35.59 4.79
CA SER A 254 -2.92 -35.15 3.73
C SER A 254 -3.54 -35.43 2.34
N ASP A 255 -4.73 -34.92 2.08
CA ASP A 255 -5.24 -34.90 0.71
C ASP A 255 -4.63 -33.70 -0.03
N PRO A 256 -3.74 -33.95 -1.03
CA PRO A 256 -3.11 -32.85 -1.79
C PRO A 256 -4.08 -32.01 -2.60
N GLN A 257 -5.34 -32.49 -2.76
CA GLN A 257 -6.39 -31.78 -3.50
C GLN A 257 -7.39 -31.03 -2.60
N ALA A 258 -7.28 -31.15 -1.28
CA ALA A 258 -8.13 -30.40 -0.37
C ALA A 258 -7.78 -28.91 -0.39
N VAL A 259 -8.69 -28.10 -0.90
CA VAL A 259 -8.60 -26.63 -0.84
C VAL A 259 -8.88 -26.19 0.59
N GLY A 260 -7.83 -26.07 1.41
CA GLY A 260 -7.99 -25.69 2.81
C GLY A 260 -6.67 -25.65 3.59
N VAL A 261 -6.78 -25.39 4.88
CA VAL A 261 -5.66 -25.45 5.83
C VAL A 261 -5.65 -26.85 6.46
N SER A 262 -4.58 -27.61 6.25
CA SER A 262 -4.38 -28.93 6.87
C SER A 262 -3.31 -28.85 7.95
N ARG A 263 -3.48 -29.66 9.03
CA ARG A 263 -2.45 -29.86 10.04
C ARG A 263 -1.46 -30.90 9.55
N TRP A 264 -0.20 -30.58 9.65
CA TRP A 264 0.86 -31.54 9.42
C TRP A 264 1.41 -32.01 10.78
N GLN A 265 1.40 -33.33 11.04
CA GLN A 265 2.09 -33.90 12.21
C GLN A 265 3.44 -34.43 11.73
N ALA A 266 4.52 -33.89 12.30
CA ALA A 266 5.84 -34.46 12.07
C ALA A 266 5.87 -35.88 12.63
N GLY A 267 6.00 -36.85 11.75
CA GLY A 267 6.26 -38.23 12.17
C GLY A 267 7.59 -38.31 12.93
N ALA A 268 7.74 -39.32 13.79
CA ALA A 268 8.89 -39.52 14.67
C ALA A 268 10.25 -39.67 13.97
N ASN A 269 10.33 -39.67 12.63
CA ASN A 269 11.55 -39.74 11.85
C ASN A 269 11.93 -38.32 11.34
N GLN A 270 12.92 -37.73 11.99
CA GLN A 270 13.49 -36.41 11.69
C GLN A 270 14.32 -36.40 10.40
N HIS A 271 13.70 -36.49 9.24
CA HIS A 271 14.27 -35.98 8.01
C HIS A 271 13.20 -35.14 7.31
N ALA A 272 13.12 -33.89 7.75
CA ALA A 272 12.25 -32.89 7.15
C ALA A 272 12.73 -32.58 5.72
N MET A 273 12.08 -33.15 4.73
CA MET A 273 12.09 -32.60 3.37
C MET A 273 11.11 -31.43 3.38
N TRP A 274 11.63 -30.23 3.21
CA TRP A 274 10.84 -29.05 2.93
C TRP A 274 10.20 -29.21 1.54
N GLY A 275 8.95 -29.58 1.51
CA GLY A 275 8.17 -29.59 0.29
C GLY A 275 8.01 -28.15 -0.19
N THR A 276 8.50 -27.85 -1.39
CA THR A 276 8.24 -26.61 -2.11
C THR A 276 6.75 -26.53 -2.39
N ALA A 277 6.04 -25.67 -1.70
CA ALA A 277 4.71 -25.25 -2.11
C ALA A 277 4.85 -24.53 -3.46
N GLN A 278 4.37 -25.15 -4.52
CA GLN A 278 4.16 -24.45 -5.79
C GLN A 278 2.97 -23.50 -5.62
N VAL A 279 3.24 -22.22 -5.82
CA VAL A 279 2.26 -21.13 -5.88
C VAL A 279 1.72 -21.03 -7.29
#